data_043c07454bb6730a4ec2d0339cc45c64
#
_entry.id   043c07454bb6730a4ec2d0339cc45c64
#
_cell.length_a   1.000
_cell.length_b   1.000
_cell.length_c   1.000
_cell.angle_alpha   90.00
_cell.angle_beta   90.00
_cell.angle_gamma   90.00
#
_symmetry.space_group_name_H-M   'P 1'
#
loop_
_entity.id
_entity.type
_entity.pdbx_description
1 polymer ?
#
loop_
_entity_poly.entity_id
_entity_poly.type
_entity_poly.pdbx_seq_one_letter_code
_entity_poly.pdbx_strand_id
1 'polypeptide(L)'
;IENYNAVAAQYPDKQVIITEAGWATKSNGRGIEPNNANEVMQRQYLQELMAWAESQQILVYFFEAFDENWKGSDDPFEPEKHWGIYKADRSPKLAMKAQLSC
;
A
#
# COMPACT_ATOMS: atom_id res chain seq x y z
N ILE A 1 -9.37 -4.55 -5.62
CA ILE A 1 -10.28 -5.72 -5.53
C ILE A 1 -10.93 -6.00 -6.88
N GLU A 2 -11.50 -5.00 -7.54
CA GLU A 2 -12.12 -5.18 -8.85
C GLU A 2 -11.15 -5.75 -9.89
N ASN A 3 -9.92 -5.21 -9.93
CA ASN A 3 -8.91 -5.71 -10.86
C ASN A 3 -8.53 -7.16 -10.57
N TYR A 4 -8.43 -7.53 -9.31
CA TYR A 4 -8.18 -8.91 -8.91
C TYR A 4 -9.31 -9.82 -9.40
N ASN A 5 -10.55 -9.44 -9.15
CA ASN A 5 -11.71 -10.25 -9.55
C ASN A 5 -11.79 -10.43 -11.06
N ALA A 6 -11.45 -9.39 -11.84
CA ALA A 6 -11.44 -9.48 -13.30
C ALA A 6 -10.39 -10.48 -13.80
N VAL A 7 -9.19 -10.47 -13.23
CA VAL A 7 -8.14 -11.42 -13.61
C VAL A 7 -8.50 -12.84 -13.18
N ALA A 8 -8.98 -13.01 -11.95
CA ALA A 8 -9.36 -14.33 -11.45
C ALA A 8 -10.50 -14.96 -12.28
N ALA A 9 -11.44 -14.14 -12.74
CA ALA A 9 -12.52 -14.63 -13.60
C ALA A 9 -12.03 -15.13 -14.94
N GLN A 10 -10.96 -14.52 -15.49
CA GLN A 10 -10.36 -14.98 -16.75
C GLN A 10 -9.52 -16.24 -16.61
N TYR A 11 -8.99 -16.51 -15.42
CA TYR A 11 -8.09 -17.64 -15.19
C TYR A 11 -8.60 -18.47 -14.00
N PRO A 12 -9.80 -19.10 -14.12
CA PRO A 12 -10.43 -19.77 -12.98
C PRO A 12 -9.63 -20.99 -12.48
N ASP A 13 -8.78 -21.56 -13.32
CA ASP A 13 -7.95 -22.73 -12.97
C ASP A 13 -6.58 -22.34 -12.37
N LYS A 14 -6.32 -21.05 -12.23
CA LYS A 14 -5.04 -20.55 -11.73
C LYS A 14 -5.22 -19.87 -10.37
N GLN A 15 -4.23 -20.03 -9.52
CA GLN A 15 -4.15 -19.21 -8.32
C GLN A 15 -3.65 -17.82 -8.70
N VAL A 16 -4.43 -16.78 -8.35
CA VAL A 16 -4.03 -15.39 -8.59
C VAL A 16 -3.52 -14.82 -7.28
N ILE A 17 -2.34 -14.22 -7.33
CA ILE A 17 -1.75 -13.54 -6.18
C ILE A 17 -1.51 -12.07 -6.51
N ILE A 18 -1.52 -11.22 -5.50
CA ILE A 18 -1.22 -9.80 -5.65
C ILE A 18 0.23 -9.59 -5.22
N THR A 19 1.09 -9.22 -6.18
CA THR A 19 2.53 -9.06 -5.93
C THR A 19 2.90 -7.68 -5.43
N GLU A 20 2.09 -6.67 -5.72
CA GLU A 20 2.30 -5.32 -5.22
C GLU A 20 0.95 -4.67 -4.94
N ALA A 21 0.76 -4.20 -3.72
CA ALA A 21 -0.40 -3.40 -3.32
C ALA A 21 0.04 -2.45 -2.23
N GLY A 22 -0.33 -1.18 -2.32
CA GLY A 22 0.08 -0.22 -1.33
C GLY A 22 -0.62 1.12 -1.47
N TRP A 23 -0.20 2.08 -0.66
CA TRP A 23 -0.76 3.42 -0.62
C TRP A 23 0.30 4.43 -0.21
N ALA A 24 0.54 5.44 -1.06
CA ALA A 24 1.51 6.48 -0.76
C ALA A 24 0.98 7.43 0.33
N THR A 25 1.86 7.89 1.21
CA THR A 25 1.49 8.78 2.32
C THR A 25 1.78 10.25 2.05
N LYS A 26 2.42 10.56 0.92
CA LYS A 26 2.60 11.93 0.43
C LYS A 26 2.52 11.93 -1.08
N SER A 27 2.11 13.04 -1.64
CA SER A 27 2.03 13.19 -3.10
C SER A 27 2.13 14.65 -3.50
N ASN A 28 2.72 14.86 -4.69
CA ASN A 28 2.74 16.15 -5.38
C ASN A 28 1.66 16.24 -6.46
N GLY A 29 0.71 15.31 -6.47
CA GLY A 29 -0.36 15.22 -7.46
C GLY A 29 -0.15 14.23 -8.58
N ARG A 30 1.01 13.58 -8.65
CA ARG A 30 1.28 12.56 -9.66
C ARG A 30 0.75 11.21 -9.20
N GLY A 31 -0.24 10.71 -9.89
CA GLY A 31 -0.80 9.38 -9.66
C GLY A 31 -1.79 9.29 -8.50
N ILE A 32 -1.65 10.09 -7.46
CA ILE A 32 -2.58 10.15 -6.34
C ILE A 32 -2.75 11.60 -5.89
N GLU A 33 -3.97 11.97 -5.59
CA GLU A 33 -4.27 13.33 -5.10
C GLU A 33 -3.61 13.58 -3.74
N PRO A 34 -3.00 14.77 -3.52
CA PRO A 34 -2.34 15.04 -2.24
C PRO A 34 -3.23 14.87 -1.01
N ASN A 35 -4.52 15.20 -1.13
CA ASN A 35 -5.46 15.06 -0.03
C ASN A 35 -5.73 13.59 0.35
N ASN A 36 -5.49 12.66 -0.56
CA ASN A 36 -5.67 11.25 -0.32
C ASN A 36 -4.37 10.55 0.11
N ALA A 37 -3.24 11.22 -0.02
CA ALA A 37 -1.93 10.66 0.31
C ALA A 37 -1.54 11.06 1.74
N ASN A 38 -1.97 10.25 2.71
CA ASN A 38 -1.66 10.46 4.12
C ASN A 38 -1.66 9.13 4.87
N GLU A 39 -1.17 9.16 6.10
CA GLU A 39 -1.03 7.94 6.91
C GLU A 39 -2.39 7.36 7.34
N VAL A 40 -3.40 8.18 7.53
CA VAL A 40 -4.74 7.71 7.88
C VAL A 40 -5.33 6.88 6.74
N MET A 41 -5.23 7.40 5.51
CA MET A 41 -5.72 6.68 4.33
C MET A 41 -4.91 5.42 4.06
N GLN A 42 -3.60 5.45 4.28
CA GLN A 42 -2.76 4.25 4.15
C GLN A 42 -3.21 3.18 5.15
N ARG A 43 -3.44 3.56 6.40
CA ARG A 43 -3.92 2.62 7.43
C ARG A 43 -5.24 2.00 7.04
N GLN A 44 -6.19 2.83 6.59
CA GLN A 44 -7.50 2.36 6.16
C GLN A 44 -7.37 1.38 4.99
N TYR A 45 -6.56 1.73 3.99
CA TYR A 45 -6.31 0.88 2.83
C TYR A 45 -5.73 -0.47 3.25
N LEU A 46 -4.72 -0.46 4.10
CA LEU A 46 -4.07 -1.69 4.57
C LEU A 46 -5.06 -2.57 5.35
N GLN A 47 -5.84 -1.99 6.25
CA GLN A 47 -6.82 -2.74 7.03
C GLN A 47 -7.88 -3.38 6.15
N GLU A 48 -8.42 -2.65 5.18
CA GLU A 48 -9.42 -3.16 4.26
C GLU A 48 -8.85 -4.24 3.33
N LEU A 49 -7.64 -4.02 2.82
CA LEU A 49 -6.98 -4.98 1.95
C LEU A 49 -6.70 -6.29 2.68
N MET A 50 -6.19 -6.22 3.90
CA MET A 50 -5.87 -7.42 4.68
C MET A 50 -7.12 -8.18 5.09
N ALA A 51 -8.18 -7.49 5.48
CA ALA A 51 -9.45 -8.13 5.82
C ALA A 51 -10.03 -8.86 4.61
N TRP A 52 -10.01 -8.22 3.44
CA TRP A 52 -10.49 -8.84 2.21
C TRP A 52 -9.63 -10.04 1.81
N ALA A 53 -8.31 -9.90 1.84
CA ALA A 53 -7.39 -10.96 1.47
C ALA A 53 -7.56 -12.17 2.37
N GLU A 54 -7.70 -11.97 3.68
CA GLU A 54 -7.92 -13.02 4.65
C GLU A 54 -9.26 -13.73 4.39
N SER A 55 -10.33 -12.97 4.15
CA SER A 55 -11.65 -13.54 3.90
C SER A 55 -11.70 -14.39 2.64
N GLN A 56 -10.90 -14.06 1.64
CA GLN A 56 -10.84 -14.76 0.35
C GLN A 56 -9.67 -15.74 0.24
N GLN A 57 -8.83 -15.82 1.29
CA GLN A 57 -7.62 -16.66 1.30
C GLN A 57 -6.69 -16.33 0.12
N ILE A 58 -6.45 -15.05 -0.10
CA ILE A 58 -5.62 -14.55 -1.19
C ILE A 58 -4.27 -14.10 -0.63
N LEU A 59 -3.19 -14.50 -1.31
CA LEU A 59 -1.84 -14.04 -0.95
C LEU A 59 -1.61 -12.66 -1.54
N VAL A 60 -1.20 -11.71 -0.68
CA VAL A 60 -0.93 -10.32 -1.05
C VAL A 60 0.44 -9.93 -0.50
N TYR A 61 1.28 -9.35 -1.35
CA TYR A 61 2.54 -8.73 -0.95
C TYR A 61 2.34 -7.22 -0.89
N PHE A 62 2.44 -6.65 0.29
CA PHE A 62 2.25 -5.21 0.48
C PHE A 62 3.50 -4.45 0.03
N PHE A 63 3.33 -3.45 -0.78
CA PHE A 63 4.40 -2.57 -1.23
C PHE A 63 4.24 -1.23 -0.53
N GLU A 64 5.17 -0.81 0.34
CA GLU A 64 6.42 -1.46 0.66
C GLU A 64 6.75 -1.28 2.15
N ALA A 65 7.82 -1.89 2.62
CA ALA A 65 8.17 -1.82 4.05
C ALA A 65 8.63 -0.42 4.45
N PHE A 66 9.55 0.16 3.71
CA PHE A 66 10.19 1.43 4.08
C PHE A 66 10.09 2.46 2.97
N ASP A 67 9.95 3.74 3.36
CA ASP A 67 10.11 4.84 2.41
C ASP A 67 11.52 4.83 1.82
N GLU A 68 11.63 5.24 0.55
CA GLU A 68 12.90 5.25 -0.17
C GLU A 68 13.14 6.64 -0.72
N ASN A 69 13.97 7.43 -0.05
CA ASN A 69 14.20 8.84 -0.37
C ASN A 69 14.84 9.07 -1.75
N TRP A 70 15.45 8.02 -2.32
CA TRP A 70 16.14 8.10 -3.61
C TRP A 70 15.20 7.84 -4.81
N LYS A 71 14.01 7.35 -4.57
CA LYS A 71 13.08 6.97 -5.66
C LYS A 71 12.39 8.17 -6.29
N GLY A 72 12.07 8.03 -7.58
CA GLY A 72 11.32 9.02 -8.32
C GLY A 72 12.14 10.24 -8.65
N SER A 73 11.53 11.42 -8.57
CA SER A 73 12.19 12.69 -8.87
C SER A 73 12.87 13.27 -7.63
N ASP A 74 13.48 14.46 -7.80
CA ASP A 74 14.08 15.20 -6.67
C ASP A 74 13.05 15.88 -5.78
N ASP A 75 11.76 15.87 -6.18
CA ASP A 75 10.69 16.48 -5.40
C ASP A 75 10.45 15.66 -4.12
N PRO A 76 10.58 16.26 -2.92
CA PRO A 76 10.37 15.53 -1.67
C PRO A 76 8.93 15.02 -1.49
N PHE A 77 7.98 15.53 -2.25
CA PHE A 77 6.57 15.05 -2.21
C PHE A 77 6.25 14.06 -3.32
N GLU A 78 7.26 13.56 -4.06
CA GLU A 78 7.05 12.52 -5.06
C GLU A 78 6.49 11.26 -4.40
N PRO A 79 5.33 10.72 -4.87
CA PRO A 79 4.72 9.55 -4.24
C PRO A 79 5.63 8.33 -4.15
N GLU A 80 6.51 8.14 -5.13
CA GLU A 80 7.42 6.98 -5.17
C GLU A 80 8.34 6.89 -3.94
N LYS A 81 8.55 8.00 -3.23
CA LYS A 81 9.37 8.05 -2.02
C LYS A 81 8.60 7.64 -0.76
N HIS A 82 7.26 7.50 -0.84
CA HIS A 82 6.40 7.47 0.36
C HIS A 82 5.44 6.28 0.41
N TRP A 83 5.82 5.16 -0.19
CA TRP A 83 5.00 3.94 -0.21
C TRP A 83 5.21 3.06 1.02
N GLY A 84 6.21 3.34 1.86
CA GLY A 84 6.52 2.52 3.02
C GLY A 84 5.44 2.58 4.10
N ILE A 85 5.32 1.51 4.88
CA ILE A 85 4.55 1.50 6.13
C ILE A 85 5.43 1.95 7.31
N TYR A 86 6.74 2.00 7.08
CA TYR A 86 7.72 2.64 7.94
C TYR A 86 8.39 3.77 7.18
N LYS A 87 8.84 4.79 7.90
CA LYS A 87 9.64 5.87 7.31
C LYS A 87 11.05 5.39 6.97
N ALA A 88 11.79 6.20 6.22
CA ALA A 88 13.16 5.86 5.84
C ALA A 88 14.08 5.65 7.07
N ASP A 89 13.79 6.31 8.18
CA ASP A 89 14.53 6.14 9.45
C ASP A 89 14.06 4.94 10.27
N ARG A 90 13.17 4.12 9.71
CA ARG A 90 12.57 2.90 10.31
C ARG A 90 11.50 3.18 11.37
N SER A 91 11.13 4.44 11.63
CA SER A 91 10.03 4.72 12.53
C SER A 91 8.69 4.30 11.90
N PRO A 92 7.76 3.74 12.69
CA PRO A 92 6.48 3.27 12.14
C PRO A 92 5.55 4.42 11.79
N LYS A 93 4.84 4.26 10.68
CA LYS A 93 3.71 5.11 10.35
C LYS A 93 2.47 4.62 11.09
N LEU A 94 1.37 5.37 10.95
CA LEU A 94 0.13 5.10 11.69
C LEU A 94 -0.38 3.67 11.51
N ALA A 95 -0.26 3.11 10.31
CA ALA A 95 -0.71 1.74 10.03
C ALA A 95 -0.04 0.71 10.93
N MET A 96 1.25 0.86 11.20
CA MET A 96 2.01 -0.09 12.02
C MET A 96 1.89 0.22 13.50
N LYS A 97 1.69 1.49 13.88
CA LYS A 97 1.45 1.85 15.28
C LYS A 97 0.20 1.17 15.83
N ALA A 98 -0.86 1.10 15.03
CA ALA A 98 -2.11 0.45 15.43
C ALA A 98 -1.91 -1.04 15.71
N GLN A 99 -0.98 -1.70 15.03
CA GLN A 99 -0.69 -3.12 15.23
C GLN A 99 0.25 -3.37 16.41
N LEU A 100 1.07 -2.39 16.75
CA LEU A 100 2.03 -2.51 17.86
C LEU A 100 1.42 -2.17 19.21
N SER A 101 0.24 -1.58 19.24
CA SER A 101 -0.41 -1.10 20.45
C SER A 101 -1.30 -2.15 21.14
N CYS A 102 -1.22 -3.39 20.74
CA CYS A 102 -1.99 -4.48 21.36
C CYS A 102 -1.44 -4.87 22.73
#